data_909af0c97a369c0cd9bfcb48d376cf54
#
_entry.id   909af0c97a369c0cd9bfcb48d376cf54
#
_cell.length_a   1.000
_cell.length_b   1.000
_cell.length_c   1.000
_cell.angle_alpha   90.00
_cell.angle_beta   90.00
_cell.angle_gamma   90.00
#
_symmetry.space_group_name_H-M   'P 1'
#
loop_
_entity.id
_entity.type
_entity.pdbx_description
1 polymer ?
#
loop_
_entity_poly.entity_id
_entity_poly.type
_entity_poly.pdbx_seq_one_letter_code
_entity_poly.pdbx_strand_id
1 'polypeptide(L)'
;MWWAHGLTNGIDFWTNGPKTGRYELKSAPKADPKIGTLRAELEMAGPDKQVIGSLVEDYIFPAQGTNRIVDVYVQILAGHGIPVKLGDTREGVMGIRVCEDPNKPMCTEMS
;
A
#
# COMPACT_ATOMS: atom_id res chain seq x y z
N MET A 1 6.36 2.29 -5.53
CA MET A 1 6.05 2.62 -4.10
C MET A 1 4.87 1.79 -3.65
N TRP A 2 4.98 1.22 -2.49
CA TRP A 2 3.89 0.44 -1.88
C TRP A 2 3.94 0.55 -0.37
N TRP A 3 2.80 0.31 0.26
CA TRP A 3 2.71 0.17 1.70
C TRP A 3 2.32 -1.28 2.04
N ALA A 4 3.05 -1.88 2.96
CA ALA A 4 2.76 -3.19 3.49
C ALA A 4 3.52 -3.41 4.79
N HIS A 5 3.08 -4.35 5.61
CA HIS A 5 3.80 -4.74 6.81
C HIS A 5 3.98 -6.26 6.83
N GLY A 6 5.22 -6.69 7.04
CA GLY A 6 5.60 -8.10 6.92
C GLY A 6 5.02 -9.01 7.98
N LEU A 7 4.44 -8.47 9.04
CA LEU A 7 3.83 -9.29 10.09
C LEU A 7 2.61 -8.58 10.71
N THR A 8 1.45 -8.84 10.15
CA THR A 8 0.18 -8.30 10.65
C THR A 8 -0.69 -9.45 11.11
N ASN A 9 -1.06 -9.48 12.39
CA ASN A 9 -1.78 -10.59 13.01
C ASN A 9 -1.10 -11.96 12.76
N GLY A 10 0.24 -11.97 12.76
CA GLY A 10 1.02 -13.18 12.46
C GLY A 10 1.04 -13.59 10.99
N ILE A 11 0.50 -12.77 10.10
CA ILE A 11 0.42 -13.06 8.67
C ILE A 11 1.40 -12.16 7.91
N ASP A 12 2.11 -12.74 6.96
CA ASP A 12 2.99 -12.01 6.07
C ASP A 12 2.17 -11.29 4.97
N PHE A 13 2.19 -9.95 4.99
CA PHE A 13 1.59 -9.11 3.95
C PHE A 13 2.63 -8.48 3.03
N TRP A 14 3.90 -8.78 3.24
CA TRP A 14 4.98 -8.20 2.44
C TRP A 14 5.31 -9.00 1.19
N THR A 15 5.37 -10.31 1.33
CA THR A 15 5.65 -11.21 0.22
C THR A 15 4.37 -11.72 -0.42
N ASN A 16 4.52 -12.42 -1.54
CA ASN A 16 3.40 -12.93 -2.31
C ASN A 16 3.50 -14.46 -2.42
N GLY A 17 2.51 -15.16 -1.93
CA GLY A 17 2.52 -16.62 -1.93
C GLY A 17 1.23 -17.22 -1.37
N PRO A 18 1.13 -18.57 -1.31
CA PRO A 18 -0.10 -19.24 -0.92
C PRO A 18 -0.48 -19.08 0.57
N LYS A 19 0.49 -18.72 1.41
CA LYS A 19 0.27 -18.53 2.85
C LYS A 19 0.39 -17.09 3.30
N THR A 20 0.44 -16.16 2.37
CA THR A 20 0.55 -14.72 2.65
C THR A 20 -0.79 -14.03 2.65
N GLY A 21 -0.86 -12.86 3.28
CA GLY A 21 -2.02 -12.00 3.20
C GLY A 21 -2.06 -11.20 1.90
N ARG A 22 -3.17 -10.52 1.67
CA ARG A 22 -3.39 -9.67 0.50
C ARG A 22 -4.12 -8.40 0.89
N TYR A 23 -3.82 -7.34 0.16
CA TYR A 23 -4.61 -6.12 0.16
C TYR A 23 -5.51 -6.14 -1.06
N GLU A 24 -6.80 -6.16 -0.84
CA GLU A 24 -7.80 -6.24 -1.92
C GLU A 24 -8.60 -4.94 -1.96
N LEU A 25 -8.76 -4.37 -3.15
CA LEU A 25 -9.58 -3.17 -3.33
C LEU A 25 -11.04 -3.47 -3.00
N LYS A 26 -11.65 -2.62 -2.17
CA LYS A 26 -13.08 -2.68 -1.88
C LYS A 26 -13.92 -2.13 -3.03
N SER A 27 -13.37 -1.15 -3.73
CA SER A 27 -13.99 -0.48 -4.85
C SER A 27 -12.91 0.13 -5.73
N ALA A 28 -13.29 0.62 -6.90
CA ALA A 28 -12.34 1.32 -7.77
C ALA A 28 -11.75 2.54 -7.04
N PRO A 29 -10.44 2.80 -7.16
CA PRO A 29 -9.83 3.99 -6.58
C PRO A 29 -10.49 5.26 -7.11
N LYS A 30 -10.58 6.26 -6.25
CA LYS A 30 -11.18 7.55 -6.58
C LYS A 30 -10.09 8.58 -6.81
N ALA A 31 -10.08 9.18 -7.99
CA ALA A 31 -9.14 10.23 -8.33
C ALA A 31 -9.87 11.55 -8.54
N ASP A 32 -9.28 12.63 -8.05
CA ASP A 32 -9.70 13.98 -8.36
C ASP A 32 -8.54 14.76 -8.96
N PRO A 33 -8.46 14.84 -10.31
CA PRO A 33 -7.34 15.51 -10.95
C PRO A 33 -7.33 17.02 -10.76
N LYS A 34 -8.45 17.64 -10.37
CA LYS A 34 -8.52 19.08 -10.13
C LYS A 34 -7.73 19.47 -8.89
N ILE A 35 -7.75 18.63 -7.86
CA ILE A 35 -7.03 18.90 -6.62
C ILE A 35 -5.82 17.95 -6.44
N GLY A 36 -5.56 17.08 -7.40
CA GLY A 36 -4.39 16.19 -7.40
C GLY A 36 -4.43 15.14 -6.31
N THR A 37 -5.56 14.49 -6.09
CA THR A 37 -5.71 13.46 -5.08
C THR A 37 -6.12 12.12 -5.66
N LEU A 38 -5.71 11.05 -4.98
CA LEU A 38 -6.11 9.68 -5.29
C LEU A 38 -6.37 8.95 -3.97
N ARG A 39 -7.51 8.32 -3.86
CA ARG A 39 -7.88 7.54 -2.68
C ARG A 39 -8.18 6.10 -3.05
N ALA A 40 -7.61 5.16 -2.28
CA ALA A 40 -7.88 3.74 -2.39
C ALA A 40 -8.33 3.19 -1.04
N GLU A 41 -9.38 2.39 -1.05
CA GLU A 41 -9.86 1.67 0.12
C GLU A 41 -9.68 0.18 -0.12
N LEU A 42 -9.00 -0.49 0.83
CA LEU A 42 -8.62 -1.89 0.68
C LEU A 42 -9.04 -2.68 1.91
N GLU A 43 -9.22 -3.95 1.72
CA GLU A 43 -9.37 -4.92 2.80
C GLU A 43 -8.09 -5.72 2.96
N MET A 44 -7.75 -6.03 4.19
CA MET A 44 -6.62 -6.87 4.54
C MET A 44 -7.13 -8.28 4.76
N ALA A 45 -6.86 -9.17 3.81
CA ALA A 45 -7.33 -10.54 3.83
C ALA A 45 -6.20 -11.52 4.12
N GLY A 46 -6.43 -12.45 5.02
CA GLY A 46 -5.51 -13.55 5.28
C GLY A 46 -5.55 -14.61 4.18
N PRO A 47 -4.67 -15.63 4.27
CA PRO A 47 -4.60 -16.68 3.25
C PRO A 47 -5.86 -17.54 3.17
N ASP A 48 -6.67 -17.55 4.21
CA ASP A 48 -8.00 -18.18 4.27
C ASP A 48 -9.12 -17.27 3.79
N LYS A 49 -8.81 -16.11 3.25
CA LYS A 49 -9.71 -15.05 2.79
C LYS A 49 -10.48 -14.36 3.92
N GLN A 50 -10.13 -14.61 5.16
CA GLN A 50 -10.71 -13.86 6.28
C GLN A 50 -10.20 -12.42 6.29
N VAL A 51 -11.13 -11.47 6.32
CA VAL A 51 -10.78 -10.04 6.42
C VAL A 51 -10.42 -9.73 7.87
N ILE A 52 -9.21 -9.24 8.09
CA ILE A 52 -8.71 -8.91 9.43
C ILE A 52 -8.71 -7.42 9.74
N GLY A 53 -8.85 -6.59 8.73
CA GLY A 53 -8.85 -5.14 8.87
C GLY A 53 -9.05 -4.45 7.54
N SER A 54 -9.02 -3.13 7.58
CA SER A 54 -9.15 -2.29 6.40
C SER A 54 -7.99 -1.30 6.32
N LEU A 55 -7.71 -0.86 5.11
CA LEU A 55 -6.65 0.09 4.82
C LEU A 55 -7.23 1.20 3.94
N VAL A 56 -6.92 2.44 4.29
CA VAL A 56 -7.22 3.59 3.44
C VAL A 56 -5.92 4.26 3.07
N GLU A 57 -5.67 4.43 1.79
CA GLU A 57 -4.51 5.13 1.26
C GLU A 57 -4.96 6.39 0.55
N ASP A 58 -4.46 7.54 0.98
CA ASP A 58 -4.66 8.82 0.33
C ASP A 58 -3.33 9.32 -0.22
N TYR A 59 -3.32 9.61 -1.52
CA TYR A 59 -2.16 10.16 -2.22
C TYR A 59 -2.49 11.58 -2.65
N ILE A 60 -1.60 12.50 -2.33
CA ILE A 60 -1.72 13.91 -2.72
C ILE A 60 -0.51 14.27 -3.57
N PHE A 61 -0.77 14.80 -4.76
CA PHE A 61 0.24 15.20 -5.73
C PHE A 61 0.21 16.73 -5.86
N PRO A 62 0.91 17.45 -4.97
CA PRO A 62 0.93 18.91 -5.04
C PRO A 62 1.68 19.40 -6.27
N ALA A 63 1.16 20.44 -6.92
CA ALA A 63 1.84 21.09 -8.02
C ALA A 63 2.92 22.02 -7.47
N GLN A 64 4.18 21.59 -7.50
CA GLN A 64 5.29 22.37 -6.96
C GLN A 64 6.49 22.38 -7.91
N GLY A 65 6.55 23.38 -8.79
CA GLY A 65 7.71 23.65 -9.64
C GLY A 65 8.23 22.44 -10.40
N THR A 66 9.53 22.19 -10.34
CA THR A 66 10.18 21.06 -11.00
C THR A 66 10.29 19.82 -10.12
N ASN A 67 10.01 19.92 -8.84
CA ASN A 67 10.05 18.79 -7.90
C ASN A 67 8.77 17.99 -8.00
N ARG A 68 8.92 16.67 -7.88
CA ARG A 68 7.79 15.75 -7.80
C ARG A 68 7.64 15.30 -6.36
N ILE A 69 6.54 15.72 -5.75
CA ILE A 69 6.22 15.41 -4.36
C ILE A 69 4.94 14.57 -4.34
N VAL A 70 4.94 13.52 -3.55
CA VAL A 70 3.76 12.72 -3.28
C VAL A 70 3.61 12.61 -1.78
N ASP A 71 2.53 13.16 -1.25
CA ASP A 71 2.16 12.95 0.14
C ASP A 71 1.29 11.71 0.25
N VAL A 72 1.66 10.80 1.12
CA VAL A 72 0.95 9.54 1.31
C VAL A 72 0.44 9.46 2.75
N TYR A 73 -0.85 9.25 2.89
CA TYR A 73 -1.50 9.04 4.18
C TYR A 73 -2.08 7.64 4.18
N VAL A 74 -1.68 6.83 5.15
CA VAL A 74 -2.16 5.46 5.29
C VAL A 74 -2.85 5.32 6.64
N GLN A 75 -4.10 4.85 6.59
CA GLN A 75 -4.89 4.56 7.79
C GLN A 75 -5.18 3.06 7.84
N ILE A 76 -4.87 2.45 8.97
CA ILE A 76 -5.20 1.06 9.24
C ILE A 76 -6.38 1.05 10.20
N LEU A 77 -7.43 0.33 9.83
CA LEU A 77 -8.66 0.29 10.59
C LEU A 77 -8.97 -1.13 11.03
N ALA A 78 -9.09 -1.35 12.33
CA ALA A 78 -9.75 -2.52 12.87
C ALA A 78 -11.28 -2.33 12.69
N GLY A 79 -12.07 -3.32 12.91
CA GLY A 79 -13.53 -3.17 12.76
C GLY A 79 -14.20 -4.43 12.25
N HIS A 80 -13.43 -5.52 12.18
CA HIS A 80 -13.93 -6.82 11.75
C HIS A 80 -14.04 -7.80 12.93
N GLY A 81 -14.21 -7.26 14.15
CA GLY A 81 -14.36 -8.07 15.36
C GLY A 81 -13.05 -8.55 15.98
N ILE A 82 -11.92 -8.23 15.38
CA ILE A 82 -10.59 -8.58 15.86
C ILE A 82 -9.68 -7.36 15.85
N PRO A 83 -8.68 -7.29 16.75
CA PRO A 83 -7.69 -6.22 16.69
C PRO A 83 -6.72 -6.44 15.53
N VAL A 84 -6.18 -5.36 14.99
CA VAL A 84 -5.06 -5.39 14.05
C VAL A 84 -3.78 -5.17 14.80
N LYS A 85 -2.87 -6.14 14.76
CA LYS A 85 -1.58 -6.10 15.46
C LYS A 85 -0.45 -6.11 14.46
N LEU A 86 0.38 -5.06 14.48
CA LEU A 86 1.59 -4.99 13.67
C LEU A 86 2.73 -5.58 14.51
N GLY A 87 3.25 -6.72 14.07
CA GLY A 87 4.34 -7.39 14.73
C GLY A 87 5.70 -6.80 14.40
N ASP A 88 6.71 -7.19 15.15
CA ASP A 88 8.09 -6.76 14.90
C ASP A 88 8.66 -7.57 13.72
N THR A 89 9.13 -6.88 12.69
CA THR A 89 9.64 -7.48 11.48
C THR A 89 10.60 -6.52 10.77
N ARG A 90 11.45 -7.08 9.92
CA ARG A 90 12.35 -6.28 9.08
C ARG A 90 11.62 -5.60 7.91
N GLU A 91 10.56 -6.22 7.43
CA GLU A 91 9.80 -5.78 6.26
C GLU A 91 8.62 -4.92 6.69
N GLY A 92 8.69 -3.69 6.35
CA GLY A 92 7.59 -2.78 6.58
C GLY A 92 8.13 -1.38 6.79
N VAL A 93 7.36 -0.35 6.72
CA VAL A 93 5.93 -0.28 6.39
C VAL A 93 5.72 0.24 4.97
N MET A 94 6.75 0.80 4.37
CA MET A 94 6.71 1.41 3.06
C MET A 94 7.90 0.96 2.23
N GLY A 95 7.65 0.61 0.98
CA GLY A 95 8.68 0.28 0.02
C GLY A 95 8.66 1.24 -1.16
N ILE A 96 9.86 1.66 -1.59
CA ILE A 96 10.05 2.43 -2.80
C ILE A 96 11.12 1.73 -3.62
N ARG A 97 10.79 1.45 -4.87
CA ARG A 97 11.76 0.92 -5.81
C ARG A 97 12.15 2.01 -6.77
N VAL A 98 13.44 2.29 -6.85
CA VAL A 98 14.00 3.29 -7.74
C VAL A 98 14.90 2.62 -8.76
N CYS A 99 15.06 3.25 -9.91
CA CYS A 99 15.98 2.79 -10.94
C CYS A 99 17.41 3.21 -10.59
N GLU A 100 18.31 2.23 -10.54
CA GLU A 100 19.74 2.53 -10.39
C GLU A 100 20.35 3.04 -11.70
N ASP A 101 19.84 2.57 -12.82
CA ASP A 101 20.29 2.95 -14.15
C ASP A 101 19.06 3.29 -15.03
N PRO A 102 18.83 4.58 -15.34
CA PRO A 102 17.68 5.00 -16.11
C PRO A 102 17.67 4.49 -17.57
N ASN A 103 18.79 3.94 -18.05
CA ASN A 103 18.88 3.39 -19.40
C ASN A 103 18.44 1.92 -19.46
N LYS A 104 18.18 1.27 -18.34
CA LYS A 104 17.69 -0.10 -18.35
C LYS A 104 16.19 -0.13 -18.73
N PRO A 105 15.76 -1.12 -19.54
CA PRO A 105 14.35 -1.22 -19.96
C PRO A 105 13.36 -1.25 -18.80
N MET A 106 13.70 -1.89 -17.70
CA MET A 106 12.84 -1.97 -16.51
C MET A 106 12.56 -0.60 -15.89
N CYS A 107 13.50 0.32 -15.96
CA CYS A 107 13.30 1.69 -15.49
C CYS A 107 12.36 2.47 -16.39
N THR A 108 12.42 2.21 -17.68
CA THR A 108 11.52 2.83 -18.66
C THR A 108 10.08 2.37 -18.46
N GLU A 109 9.87 1.10 -18.17
CA GLU A 109 8.54 0.53 -17.93
C GLU A 109 7.90 1.08 -16.65
N MET A 110 8.70 1.46 -15.68
CA MET A 110 8.24 2.00 -14.39
C MET A 110 7.98 3.51 -14.43
N SER A 111 8.38 4.16 -15.46
CA SER A 111 8.14 5.59 -15.63
C SER A 111 6.81 5.83 -16.31
#